data_b10a6123ea301e38335ae9b7a972b3b3
#
_entry.id   b10a6123ea301e38335ae9b7a972b3b3
#
_cell.length_a   1.000
_cell.length_b   1.000
_cell.length_c   1.000
_cell.angle_alpha   90.00
_cell.angle_beta   90.00
_cell.angle_gamma   90.00
#
_symmetry.space_group_name_H-M   'P 1'
#
loop_
_entity.id
_entity.type
_entity.pdbx_description
1 polymer ?
#
loop_
_entity_poly.entity_id
_entity_poly.type
_entity_poly.pdbx_seq_one_letter_code
_entity_poly.pdbx_strand_id
1 'polypeptide(L)'
;MIIPPQLRAIASPHRVMIEAHFGALHPDPAYQPPPGQTLFVCFTNRCGSNYLAQLLASTGAFNEAGEFFNAETVLEHALGLGLHSLPAYVAALPSLVPPHKNFAAKAAPDQLVMLADAGILAAVGPRATYLLLERQDTLGQAISRVVATQNRQFTSAHASAVPDSALVYDRTAIDAERAKIAHANAAFYLFFSANGITPVHITYEALLRAPQTVLNDIAERLGLTLQANPSRITIARQSGAITAAWRARYESQ
;
A
#
# COMPACT_ATOMS: atom_id res chain seq x y z
N MET A 1 10.89 10.74 -13.72
CA MET A 1 9.61 10.91 -12.96
C MET A 1 9.57 12.31 -12.34
N ILE A 2 8.42 12.98 -12.45
CA ILE A 2 8.16 14.28 -11.82
C ILE A 2 7.54 14.02 -10.45
N ILE A 3 8.14 14.58 -9.40
CA ILE A 3 7.58 14.50 -8.04
C ILE A 3 7.03 15.88 -7.68
N PRO A 4 5.69 16.05 -7.64
CA PRO A 4 5.07 17.29 -7.23
C PRO A 4 5.52 17.74 -5.84
N PRO A 5 5.68 19.06 -5.58
CA PRO A 5 6.09 19.57 -4.27
C PRO A 5 5.20 19.10 -3.12
N GLN A 6 3.91 18.94 -3.37
CA GLN A 6 2.94 18.47 -2.39
C GLN A 6 3.24 17.03 -1.91
N LEU A 7 3.75 16.15 -2.79
CA LEU A 7 4.21 14.81 -2.39
C LEU A 7 5.48 14.90 -1.55
N ARG A 8 6.43 15.76 -1.95
CA ARG A 8 7.67 15.93 -1.18
C ARG A 8 7.42 16.48 0.22
N ALA A 9 6.33 17.21 0.42
CA ALA A 9 5.94 17.76 1.71
C ALA A 9 5.32 16.71 2.66
N ILE A 10 4.96 15.51 2.17
CA ILE A 10 4.46 14.44 3.03
C ILE A 10 5.62 13.91 3.87
N ALA A 11 5.46 14.00 5.20
CA ALA A 11 6.45 13.44 6.11
C ALA A 11 6.56 11.93 5.94
N SER A 12 7.79 11.43 5.80
CA SER A 12 8.08 10.01 5.63
C SER A 12 9.01 9.52 6.74
N PRO A 13 8.46 8.96 7.84
CA PRO A 13 9.29 8.31 8.86
C PRO A 13 10.14 7.18 8.28
N HIS A 14 9.60 6.46 7.28
CA HIS A 14 10.33 5.39 6.60
C HIS A 14 11.56 5.92 5.87
N ARG A 15 11.43 7.04 5.16
CA ARG A 15 12.57 7.68 4.48
C ARG A 15 13.67 8.04 5.46
N VAL A 16 13.32 8.69 6.56
CA VAL A 16 14.29 9.12 7.59
C VAL A 16 15.10 7.94 8.10
N MET A 17 14.45 6.82 8.41
CA MET A 17 15.14 5.61 8.90
C MET A 17 15.99 4.95 7.81
N ILE A 18 15.50 4.88 6.58
CA ILE A 18 16.22 4.29 5.44
C ILE A 18 17.44 5.13 5.08
N GLU A 19 17.32 6.46 5.04
CA GLU A 19 18.45 7.35 4.78
C GLU A 19 19.48 7.39 5.93
N ALA A 20 19.04 7.18 7.17
CA ALA A 20 19.95 7.02 8.29
C ALA A 20 20.82 5.76 8.16
N HIS A 21 20.34 4.72 7.48
CA HIS A 21 21.05 3.48 7.27
C HIS A 21 21.88 3.48 5.99
N PHE A 22 21.30 3.88 4.86
CA PHE A 22 21.96 3.81 3.54
C PHE A 22 22.61 5.13 3.08
N GLY A 23 22.39 6.24 3.78
CA GLY A 23 22.70 7.58 3.29
C GLY A 23 21.57 8.13 2.39
N ALA A 24 21.84 9.28 1.77
CA ALA A 24 20.89 9.93 0.88
C ALA A 24 20.47 9.01 -0.28
N LEU A 25 19.19 8.99 -0.59
CA LEU A 25 18.67 8.20 -1.71
C LEU A 25 19.13 8.78 -3.05
N HIS A 26 19.70 7.94 -3.89
CA HIS A 26 20.13 8.31 -5.24
C HIS A 26 19.96 7.12 -6.21
N PRO A 27 19.82 7.39 -7.52
CA PRO A 27 19.78 6.33 -8.52
C PRO A 27 21.07 5.49 -8.50
N ASP A 28 20.90 4.18 -8.66
CA ASP A 28 21.99 3.23 -8.86
C ASP A 28 22.01 2.81 -10.34
N PRO A 29 23.06 3.12 -11.11
CA PRO A 29 23.16 2.72 -12.52
C PRO A 29 23.16 1.19 -12.72
N ALA A 30 23.56 0.43 -11.70
CA ALA A 30 23.57 -1.03 -11.73
C ALA A 30 22.20 -1.65 -11.41
N TYR A 31 21.24 -0.85 -10.95
CA TYR A 31 19.90 -1.36 -10.61
C TYR A 31 19.20 -1.96 -11.82
N GLN A 32 18.80 -3.23 -11.67
CA GLN A 32 17.98 -3.93 -12.64
C GLN A 32 16.60 -4.20 -12.01
N PRO A 33 15.52 -3.69 -12.61
CA PRO A 33 14.20 -3.94 -12.09
C PRO A 33 13.80 -5.42 -12.23
N PRO A 34 12.88 -5.91 -11.38
CA PRO A 34 12.37 -7.28 -11.47
C PRO A 34 11.93 -7.64 -12.91
N PRO A 35 12.08 -8.90 -13.32
CA PRO A 35 11.53 -9.35 -14.61
C PRO A 35 10.00 -9.26 -14.63
N GLY A 36 9.42 -9.15 -15.82
CA GLY A 36 7.98 -9.07 -16.02
C GLY A 36 7.38 -7.71 -15.66
N GLN A 37 6.09 -7.69 -15.36
CA GLN A 37 5.37 -6.51 -14.93
C GLN A 37 5.60 -6.23 -13.44
N THR A 38 5.70 -4.95 -13.09
CA THR A 38 5.72 -4.50 -11.68
C THR A 38 4.42 -3.77 -11.38
N LEU A 39 3.67 -4.27 -10.41
CA LEU A 39 2.39 -3.74 -10.00
C LEU A 39 2.52 -2.98 -8.69
N PHE A 40 2.28 -1.67 -8.71
CA PHE A 40 2.24 -0.86 -7.50
C PHE A 40 0.81 -0.68 -7.03
N VAL A 41 0.48 -1.25 -5.87
CA VAL A 41 -0.79 -1.00 -5.19
C VAL A 41 -0.65 0.29 -4.38
N CYS A 42 -1.08 1.39 -4.97
CA CYS A 42 -1.11 2.71 -4.34
C CYS A 42 -2.28 2.78 -3.36
N PHE A 43 -1.99 2.98 -2.09
CA PHE A 43 -2.96 2.81 -1.03
C PHE A 43 -2.80 3.82 0.11
N THR A 44 -3.90 4.02 0.83
CA THR A 44 -3.91 4.62 2.16
C THR A 44 -4.30 3.55 3.19
N ASN A 45 -3.85 3.70 4.43
CA ASN A 45 -4.12 2.70 5.46
C ASN A 45 -5.63 2.42 5.60
N ARG A 46 -6.02 1.15 5.81
CA ARG A 46 -7.39 0.69 6.04
C ARG A 46 -8.34 0.83 4.82
N CYS A 47 -7.83 1.00 3.62
CA CYS A 47 -8.62 0.99 2.39
C CYS A 47 -8.88 -0.41 1.80
N GLY A 48 -8.42 -1.50 2.46
CA GLY A 48 -8.60 -2.87 1.97
C GLY A 48 -7.42 -3.42 1.16
N SER A 49 -6.26 -2.78 1.23
CA SER A 49 -5.05 -3.16 0.47
C SER A 49 -4.59 -4.61 0.75
N ASN A 50 -4.77 -5.11 1.97
CA ASN A 50 -4.44 -6.50 2.29
C ASN A 50 -5.37 -7.50 1.57
N TYR A 51 -6.67 -7.18 1.43
CA TYR A 51 -7.59 -8.02 0.68
C TYR A 51 -7.24 -8.03 -0.81
N LEU A 52 -6.95 -6.87 -1.40
CA LEU A 52 -6.49 -6.79 -2.79
C LEU A 52 -5.17 -7.53 -2.99
N ALA A 53 -4.22 -7.45 -2.04
CA ALA A 53 -2.95 -8.17 -2.11
C ALA A 53 -3.16 -9.68 -2.16
N GLN A 54 -4.00 -10.24 -1.28
CA GLN A 54 -4.32 -11.68 -1.29
C GLN A 54 -5.14 -12.08 -2.52
N LEU A 55 -6.05 -11.23 -2.99
CA LEU A 55 -6.81 -11.47 -4.21
C LEU A 55 -5.87 -11.60 -5.43
N LEU A 56 -4.90 -10.68 -5.60
CA LEU A 56 -3.88 -10.75 -6.65
C LEU A 56 -3.02 -12.01 -6.53
N ALA A 57 -2.52 -12.31 -5.33
CA ALA A 57 -1.71 -13.50 -5.08
C ALA A 57 -2.48 -14.80 -5.32
N SER A 58 -3.80 -14.81 -5.06
CA SER A 58 -4.65 -15.98 -5.28
C SER A 58 -4.71 -16.43 -6.74
N THR A 59 -4.46 -15.51 -7.67
CA THR A 59 -4.43 -15.80 -9.11
C THR A 59 -3.18 -16.60 -9.55
N GLY A 60 -2.12 -16.64 -8.73
CA GLY A 60 -0.83 -17.23 -9.08
C GLY A 60 0.00 -16.43 -10.06
N ALA A 61 -0.47 -15.27 -10.53
CA ALA A 61 0.26 -14.41 -11.46
C ALA A 61 1.24 -13.46 -10.75
N PHE A 62 1.00 -13.17 -9.47
CA PHE A 62 1.78 -12.24 -8.63
C PHE A 62 2.08 -12.86 -7.26
N ASN A 63 3.14 -12.35 -6.62
CA ASN A 63 3.32 -12.51 -5.18
C ASN A 63 2.23 -11.75 -4.41
N GLU A 64 2.05 -12.03 -3.13
CA GLU A 64 1.25 -11.17 -2.25
C GLU A 64 1.94 -9.80 -2.13
N ALA A 65 1.22 -8.74 -2.52
CA ALA A 65 1.74 -7.37 -2.48
C ALA A 65 1.97 -6.93 -1.03
N GLY A 66 3.22 -7.00 -0.59
CA GLY A 66 3.65 -6.59 0.76
C GLY A 66 3.91 -5.10 0.88
N GLU A 67 4.05 -4.64 2.12
CA GLU A 67 4.53 -3.30 2.47
C GLU A 67 6.07 -3.29 2.50
N PHE A 68 6.67 -3.69 1.39
CA PHE A 68 8.11 -3.89 1.26
C PHE A 68 8.95 -2.61 1.43
N PHE A 69 8.32 -1.44 1.35
CA PHE A 69 9.01 -0.15 1.46
C PHE A 69 8.89 0.50 2.84
N ASN A 70 8.32 -0.20 3.82
CA ASN A 70 8.38 0.19 5.22
C ASN A 70 9.81 0.03 5.74
N ALA A 71 10.30 0.99 6.54
CA ALA A 71 11.68 1.00 7.01
C ALA A 71 12.05 -0.28 7.76
N GLU A 72 11.17 -0.77 8.61
CA GLU A 72 11.41 -1.99 9.39
C GLU A 72 11.67 -3.18 8.46
N THR A 73 10.87 -3.35 7.41
CA THR A 73 11.01 -4.42 6.42
C THR A 73 12.29 -4.25 5.60
N VAL A 74 12.56 -3.01 5.15
CA VAL A 74 13.78 -2.69 4.39
C VAL A 74 15.03 -3.01 5.20
N LEU A 75 15.09 -2.54 6.45
CA LEU A 75 16.27 -2.68 7.30
C LEU A 75 16.50 -4.14 7.74
N GLU A 76 15.44 -4.86 8.08
CA GLU A 76 15.51 -6.27 8.44
C GLU A 76 16.17 -7.10 7.31
N HIS A 77 15.65 -6.97 6.09
CA HIS A 77 16.18 -7.72 4.96
C HIS A 77 17.56 -7.20 4.51
N ALA A 78 17.78 -5.90 4.52
CA ALA A 78 19.06 -5.32 4.12
C ALA A 78 20.19 -5.79 5.04
N LEU A 79 19.97 -5.78 6.34
CA LEU A 79 20.94 -6.28 7.32
C LEU A 79 21.18 -7.79 7.16
N GLY A 80 20.13 -8.58 6.98
CA GLY A 80 20.23 -10.03 6.81
C GLY A 80 20.98 -10.46 5.53
N LEU A 81 20.93 -9.64 4.48
CA LEU A 81 21.53 -9.92 3.18
C LEU A 81 22.80 -9.10 2.88
N GLY A 82 23.24 -8.22 3.79
CA GLY A 82 24.38 -7.34 3.57
C GLY A 82 24.20 -6.34 2.43
N LEU A 83 22.98 -5.80 2.27
CA LEU A 83 22.65 -4.84 1.21
C LEU A 83 22.94 -3.41 1.69
N HIS A 84 23.49 -2.59 0.80
CA HIS A 84 24.00 -1.26 1.14
C HIS A 84 23.28 -0.10 0.45
N SER A 85 22.18 -0.36 -0.24
CA SER A 85 21.35 0.69 -0.86
C SER A 85 19.90 0.25 -1.03
N LEU A 86 18.98 1.22 -1.12
CA LEU A 86 17.58 0.93 -1.43
C LEU A 86 17.40 0.27 -2.80
N PRO A 87 18.08 0.69 -3.90
CA PRO A 87 18.02 -0.03 -5.16
C PRO A 87 18.47 -1.50 -5.07
N ALA A 88 19.57 -1.79 -4.33
CA ALA A 88 20.03 -3.16 -4.12
C ALA A 88 19.00 -4.00 -3.37
N TYR A 89 18.35 -3.42 -2.35
CA TYR A 89 17.25 -4.07 -1.64
C TYR A 89 16.08 -4.38 -2.58
N VAL A 90 15.62 -3.40 -3.39
CA VAL A 90 14.50 -3.60 -4.30
C VAL A 90 14.83 -4.62 -5.39
N ALA A 91 16.08 -4.68 -5.86
CA ALA A 91 16.53 -5.71 -6.78
C ALA A 91 16.47 -7.13 -6.18
N ALA A 92 16.69 -7.26 -4.86
CA ALA A 92 16.63 -8.53 -4.15
C ALA A 92 15.19 -9.01 -3.84
N LEU A 93 14.18 -8.13 -3.84
CA LEU A 93 12.80 -8.46 -3.46
C LEU A 93 12.22 -9.69 -4.16
N PRO A 94 12.44 -9.91 -5.49
CA PRO A 94 11.90 -11.11 -6.15
C PRO A 94 12.43 -12.43 -5.58
N SER A 95 13.62 -12.42 -4.96
CA SER A 95 14.19 -13.60 -4.30
C SER A 95 13.68 -13.81 -2.87
N LEU A 96 13.05 -12.78 -2.28
CA LEU A 96 12.50 -12.82 -0.92
C LEU A 96 11.03 -13.25 -0.89
N VAL A 97 10.40 -13.38 -2.04
CA VAL A 97 9.01 -13.83 -2.20
C VAL A 97 8.98 -15.10 -3.05
N PRO A 98 7.91 -15.93 -2.96
CA PRO A 98 7.76 -17.07 -3.86
C PRO A 98 7.91 -16.66 -5.33
N PRO A 99 8.54 -17.48 -6.18
CA PRO A 99 8.82 -17.11 -7.57
C PRO A 99 7.51 -16.92 -8.36
N HIS A 100 7.41 -15.76 -9.00
CA HIS A 100 6.28 -15.37 -9.86
C HIS A 100 6.80 -14.69 -11.13
N LYS A 101 5.98 -14.69 -12.19
CA LYS A 101 6.34 -14.01 -13.46
C LYS A 101 6.31 -12.49 -13.33
N ASN A 102 5.47 -11.97 -12.45
CA ASN A 102 5.26 -10.55 -12.23
C ASN A 102 5.40 -10.24 -10.74
N PHE A 103 5.77 -9.02 -10.42
CA PHE A 103 5.99 -8.56 -9.04
C PHE A 103 4.93 -7.56 -8.63
N ALA A 104 4.42 -7.67 -7.41
CA ALA A 104 3.47 -6.73 -6.82
C ALA A 104 3.97 -6.21 -5.47
N ALA A 105 3.84 -4.91 -5.24
CA ALA A 105 4.18 -4.25 -3.99
C ALA A 105 3.17 -3.16 -3.65
N LYS A 106 2.94 -2.92 -2.38
CA LYS A 106 2.20 -1.75 -1.90
C LYS A 106 3.11 -0.54 -1.86
N ALA A 107 2.56 0.64 -2.17
CA ALA A 107 3.29 1.90 -2.08
C ALA A 107 2.37 3.02 -1.56
N ALA A 108 2.75 3.64 -0.44
CA ALA A 108 2.16 4.88 0.06
C ALA A 108 2.72 6.10 -0.72
N PRO A 109 2.10 7.30 -0.64
CA PRO A 109 2.56 8.45 -1.41
C PRO A 109 4.01 8.85 -1.14
N ASP A 110 4.42 8.85 0.13
CA ASP A 110 5.80 9.15 0.54
C ASP A 110 6.80 8.08 0.05
N GLN A 111 6.37 6.82 -0.03
CA GLN A 111 7.18 5.73 -0.56
C GLN A 111 7.40 5.86 -2.07
N LEU A 112 6.41 6.36 -2.84
CA LEU A 112 6.62 6.69 -4.25
C LEU A 112 7.71 7.76 -4.43
N VAL A 113 7.79 8.76 -3.53
CA VAL A 113 8.87 9.74 -3.54
C VAL A 113 10.23 9.08 -3.31
N MET A 114 10.33 8.19 -2.31
CA MET A 114 11.55 7.44 -2.04
C MET A 114 12.01 6.62 -3.24
N LEU A 115 11.09 5.87 -3.86
CA LEU A 115 11.38 5.04 -5.03
C LEU A 115 11.77 5.89 -6.26
N ALA A 116 11.19 7.08 -6.41
CA ALA A 116 11.55 8.00 -7.49
C ALA A 116 12.95 8.58 -7.28
N ASP A 117 13.28 9.05 -6.06
CA ASP A 117 14.59 9.62 -5.73
C ASP A 117 15.71 8.56 -5.83
N ALA A 118 15.41 7.29 -5.51
CA ALA A 118 16.29 6.15 -5.72
C ALA A 118 16.37 5.67 -7.20
N GLY A 119 15.71 6.35 -8.14
CA GLY A 119 15.71 5.99 -9.57
C GLY A 119 14.89 4.75 -9.94
N ILE A 120 14.29 4.08 -8.98
CA ILE A 120 13.59 2.79 -9.17
C ILE A 120 12.40 2.93 -10.09
N LEU A 121 11.52 3.94 -9.87
CA LEU A 121 10.35 4.14 -10.72
C LEU A 121 10.71 4.44 -12.17
N ALA A 122 11.80 5.17 -12.40
CA ALA A 122 12.29 5.47 -13.75
C ALA A 122 12.82 4.21 -14.45
N ALA A 123 13.54 3.35 -13.72
CA ALA A 123 14.11 2.12 -14.25
C ALA A 123 13.03 1.06 -14.57
N VAL A 124 11.99 0.92 -13.74
CA VAL A 124 10.83 0.06 -14.05
C VAL A 124 10.10 0.57 -15.28
N GLY A 125 9.91 1.90 -15.39
CA GLY A 125 9.41 2.57 -16.58
C GLY A 125 8.07 2.01 -17.09
N PRO A 126 7.98 1.66 -18.40
CA PRO A 126 6.73 1.18 -19.01
C PRO A 126 6.20 -0.15 -18.45
N ARG A 127 7.02 -0.89 -17.70
CA ARG A 127 6.61 -2.14 -17.04
C ARG A 127 5.89 -1.90 -15.71
N ALA A 128 5.80 -0.64 -15.25
CA ALA A 128 5.06 -0.27 -14.08
C ALA A 128 3.57 -0.11 -14.39
N THR A 129 2.73 -0.83 -13.66
CA THR A 129 1.29 -0.58 -13.62
C THR A 129 0.91 -0.13 -12.21
N TYR A 130 0.11 0.92 -12.13
CA TYR A 130 -0.33 1.49 -10.86
C TYR A 130 -1.81 1.18 -10.65
N LEU A 131 -2.12 0.61 -9.49
CA LEU A 131 -3.49 0.43 -9.01
C LEU A 131 -3.73 1.48 -7.92
N LEU A 132 -4.67 2.39 -8.12
CA LEU A 132 -5.09 3.33 -7.07
C LEU A 132 -6.27 2.72 -6.32
N LEU A 133 -6.03 2.30 -5.09
CA LEU A 133 -7.06 1.74 -4.22
C LEU A 133 -7.52 2.78 -3.21
N GLU A 134 -8.77 3.19 -3.32
CA GLU A 134 -9.42 4.13 -2.41
C GLU A 134 -10.61 3.49 -1.71
N ARG A 135 -11.01 4.07 -0.59
CA ARG A 135 -12.25 3.73 0.11
C ARG A 135 -13.18 4.93 0.12
N GLN A 136 -14.40 4.76 -0.43
CA GLN A 136 -15.41 5.82 -0.49
C GLN A 136 -15.87 6.23 0.92
N ASP A 137 -16.03 5.24 1.82
CA ASP A 137 -16.36 5.48 3.23
C ASP A 137 -15.11 5.94 4.00
N THR A 138 -14.71 7.19 3.81
CA THR A 138 -13.52 7.77 4.48
C THR A 138 -13.70 7.91 5.98
N LEU A 139 -14.93 8.12 6.49
CA LEU A 139 -15.20 8.13 7.93
C LEU A 139 -14.95 6.75 8.55
N GLY A 140 -15.51 5.71 7.97
CA GLY A 140 -15.27 4.34 8.44
C GLY A 140 -13.81 3.91 8.29
N GLN A 141 -13.11 4.41 7.29
CA GLN A 141 -11.67 4.20 7.13
C GLN A 141 -10.89 4.85 8.28
N ALA A 142 -11.16 6.11 8.60
CA ALA A 142 -10.51 6.84 9.68
C ALA A 142 -10.78 6.22 11.05
N ILE A 143 -12.05 5.91 11.36
CA ILE A 143 -12.40 5.20 12.59
C ILE A 143 -11.63 3.87 12.70
N SER A 144 -11.61 3.08 11.62
CA SER A 144 -10.86 1.82 11.59
C SER A 144 -9.36 2.03 11.82
N ARG A 145 -8.78 3.17 11.38
CA ARG A 145 -7.37 3.49 11.61
C ARG A 145 -7.13 3.85 13.07
N VAL A 146 -7.97 4.69 13.67
CA VAL A 146 -7.85 5.08 15.09
C VAL A 146 -7.98 3.85 15.99
N VAL A 147 -8.96 2.98 15.74
CA VAL A 147 -9.12 1.71 16.45
C VAL A 147 -7.88 0.84 16.31
N ALA A 148 -7.38 0.64 15.09
CA ALA A 148 -6.20 -0.18 14.84
C ALA A 148 -4.92 0.39 15.49
N THR A 149 -4.81 1.70 15.63
CA THR A 149 -3.69 2.34 16.31
C THR A 149 -3.74 2.09 17.83
N GLN A 150 -4.92 2.11 18.42
CA GLN A 150 -5.09 1.87 19.86
C GLN A 150 -4.90 0.39 20.22
N ASN A 151 -5.47 -0.53 19.45
CA ASN A 151 -5.41 -1.96 19.74
C ASN A 151 -4.24 -2.70 19.07
N ARG A 152 -3.43 -2.01 18.25
CA ARG A 152 -2.31 -2.55 17.46
C ARG A 152 -2.69 -3.70 16.51
N GLN A 153 -3.97 -3.82 16.16
CA GLN A 153 -4.47 -4.84 15.24
C GLN A 153 -4.62 -4.27 13.83
N PHE A 154 -3.56 -4.31 13.05
CA PHE A 154 -3.55 -3.79 11.67
C PHE A 154 -4.05 -4.79 10.63
N THR A 155 -4.09 -6.08 10.95
CA THR A 155 -4.63 -7.14 10.10
C THR A 155 -5.50 -8.10 10.93
N SER A 156 -6.38 -8.87 10.27
CA SER A 156 -7.18 -9.91 10.95
C SER A 156 -6.34 -11.09 11.43
N ALA A 157 -5.10 -11.22 10.96
CA ALA A 157 -4.17 -12.25 11.41
C ALA A 157 -3.53 -11.95 12.78
N HIS A 158 -3.58 -10.68 13.22
CA HIS A 158 -3.03 -10.29 14.51
C HIS A 158 -4.14 -10.21 15.57
N ALA A 159 -3.86 -10.73 16.76
CA ALA A 159 -4.73 -10.52 17.90
C ALA A 159 -4.71 -9.04 18.35
N SER A 160 -5.83 -8.55 18.86
CA SER A 160 -5.88 -7.25 19.51
C SER A 160 -5.01 -7.24 20.76
N ALA A 161 -4.19 -6.18 20.94
CA ALA A 161 -3.35 -6.03 22.13
C ALA A 161 -4.16 -5.58 23.37
N VAL A 162 -5.37 -5.05 23.16
CA VAL A 162 -6.25 -4.58 24.24
C VAL A 162 -7.71 -4.94 23.91
N PRO A 163 -8.58 -5.15 24.91
CA PRO A 163 -9.99 -5.42 24.68
C PRO A 163 -10.71 -4.17 24.15
N ASP A 164 -11.82 -4.37 23.44
CA ASP A 164 -12.62 -3.28 22.89
C ASP A 164 -13.11 -2.28 23.94
N SER A 165 -13.32 -2.72 25.18
CA SER A 165 -13.71 -1.87 26.32
C SER A 165 -12.64 -0.88 26.76
N ALA A 166 -11.38 -1.09 26.37
CA ALA A 166 -10.27 -0.17 26.66
C ALA A 166 -10.06 0.86 25.56
N LEU A 167 -10.79 0.76 24.43
CA LEU A 167 -10.69 1.70 23.33
C LEU A 167 -11.41 3.02 23.66
N VAL A 168 -10.74 4.12 23.39
CA VAL A 168 -11.24 5.45 23.69
C VAL A 168 -11.66 6.17 22.41
N TYR A 169 -12.93 6.59 22.34
CA TYR A 169 -13.41 7.41 21.25
C TYR A 169 -12.73 8.79 21.28
N ASP A 170 -12.12 9.17 20.18
CA ASP A 170 -11.47 10.46 20.00
C ASP A 170 -11.87 11.06 18.64
N ARG A 171 -12.79 12.05 18.65
CA ARG A 171 -13.23 12.76 17.46
C ARG A 171 -12.08 13.48 16.76
N THR A 172 -11.22 14.13 17.52
CA THR A 172 -10.08 14.89 16.97
C THR A 172 -9.12 13.97 16.22
N ALA A 173 -8.82 12.79 16.78
CA ALA A 173 -8.01 11.79 16.11
C ALA A 173 -8.68 11.26 14.83
N ILE A 174 -10.00 11.06 14.83
CA ILE A 174 -10.75 10.65 13.65
C ILE A 174 -10.69 11.72 12.56
N ASP A 175 -10.92 13.00 12.88
CA ASP A 175 -10.84 14.10 11.93
C ASP A 175 -9.43 14.27 11.36
N ALA A 176 -8.40 14.13 12.20
CA ALA A 176 -7.01 14.15 11.75
C ALA A 176 -6.69 13.01 10.77
N GLU A 177 -7.17 11.80 11.03
CA GLU A 177 -6.98 10.67 10.10
C GLU A 177 -7.76 10.87 8.79
N ARG A 178 -8.98 11.44 8.82
CA ARG A 178 -9.72 11.80 7.60
C ARG A 178 -8.96 12.80 6.75
N ALA A 179 -8.39 13.82 7.37
CA ALA A 179 -7.58 14.82 6.68
C ALA A 179 -6.31 14.20 6.05
N LYS A 180 -5.62 13.30 6.77
CA LYS A 180 -4.47 12.56 6.23
C LYS A 180 -4.85 11.69 5.02
N ILE A 181 -5.98 10.97 5.10
CA ILE A 181 -6.48 10.14 3.99
C ILE A 181 -6.76 11.02 2.76
N ALA A 182 -7.48 12.14 2.93
CA ALA A 182 -7.79 13.05 1.84
C ALA A 182 -6.51 13.64 1.20
N HIS A 183 -5.56 14.04 2.03
CA HIS A 183 -4.26 14.56 1.56
C HIS A 183 -3.47 13.51 0.78
N ALA A 184 -3.40 12.28 1.28
CA ALA A 184 -2.69 11.18 0.63
C ALA A 184 -3.34 10.78 -0.72
N ASN A 185 -4.68 10.73 -0.78
CA ASN A 185 -5.39 10.47 -2.03
C ASN A 185 -5.13 11.59 -3.05
N ALA A 186 -5.22 12.86 -2.63
CA ALA A 186 -4.90 14.00 -3.51
C ALA A 186 -3.45 13.94 -4.03
N ALA A 187 -2.51 13.51 -3.19
CA ALA A 187 -1.11 13.36 -3.57
C ALA A 187 -0.92 12.30 -4.68
N PHE A 188 -1.63 11.17 -4.64
CA PHE A 188 -1.62 10.19 -5.73
C PHE A 188 -2.13 10.79 -7.04
N TYR A 189 -3.25 11.51 -7.03
CA TYR A 189 -3.77 12.16 -8.23
C TYR A 189 -2.77 13.15 -8.83
N LEU A 190 -2.10 13.96 -7.99
CA LEU A 190 -1.05 14.88 -8.43
C LEU A 190 0.14 14.14 -9.05
N PHE A 191 0.58 13.04 -8.43
CA PHE A 191 1.66 12.22 -8.97
C PHE A 191 1.31 11.63 -10.34
N PHE A 192 0.14 11.03 -10.48
CA PHE A 192 -0.30 10.43 -11.73
C PHE A 192 -0.46 11.49 -12.83
N SER A 193 -1.11 12.60 -12.52
CA SER A 193 -1.30 13.71 -13.47
C SER A 193 0.03 14.29 -13.95
N ALA A 194 0.96 14.55 -13.04
CA ALA A 194 2.26 15.13 -13.38
C ALA A 194 3.13 14.21 -14.27
N ASN A 195 2.87 12.91 -14.25
CA ASN A 195 3.63 11.91 -15.00
C ASN A 195 2.87 11.29 -16.18
N GLY A 196 1.66 11.78 -16.49
CA GLY A 196 0.83 11.21 -17.56
C GLY A 196 0.44 9.75 -17.32
N ILE A 197 0.33 9.33 -16.04
CA ILE A 197 -0.02 7.96 -15.66
C ILE A 197 -1.53 7.86 -15.49
N THR A 198 -2.14 6.86 -16.13
CA THR A 198 -3.53 6.48 -15.89
C THR A 198 -3.53 5.20 -15.03
N PRO A 199 -3.77 5.29 -13.72
CA PRO A 199 -3.86 4.11 -12.87
C PRO A 199 -5.15 3.32 -13.14
N VAL A 200 -5.15 2.03 -12.79
CA VAL A 200 -6.41 1.30 -12.61
C VAL A 200 -7.01 1.75 -11.28
N HIS A 201 -8.16 2.44 -11.35
CA HIS A 201 -8.84 2.95 -10.16
C HIS A 201 -9.76 1.89 -9.58
N ILE A 202 -9.56 1.55 -8.31
CA ILE A 202 -10.27 0.51 -7.58
C ILE A 202 -10.86 1.14 -6.32
N THR A 203 -12.15 0.92 -6.07
CA THR A 203 -12.74 1.26 -4.77
C THR A 203 -12.85 0.01 -3.90
N TYR A 204 -12.64 0.18 -2.60
CA TYR A 204 -12.82 -0.89 -1.62
C TYR A 204 -14.21 -1.53 -1.72
N GLU A 205 -15.21 -0.70 -1.98
CA GLU A 205 -16.62 -1.12 -2.11
C GLU A 205 -16.85 -1.99 -3.37
N ALA A 206 -16.22 -1.64 -4.50
CA ALA A 206 -16.24 -2.45 -5.70
C ALA A 206 -15.49 -3.77 -5.50
N LEU A 207 -14.33 -3.70 -4.83
CA LEU A 207 -13.51 -4.86 -4.51
C LEU A 207 -14.26 -5.90 -3.65
N LEU A 208 -15.07 -5.44 -2.68
CA LEU A 208 -15.89 -6.34 -1.87
C LEU A 208 -17.11 -6.90 -2.62
N ARG A 209 -17.73 -6.10 -3.48
CA ARG A 209 -18.95 -6.47 -4.20
C ARG A 209 -18.67 -7.44 -5.35
N ALA A 210 -17.62 -7.20 -6.11
CA ALA A 210 -17.32 -7.92 -7.34
C ALA A 210 -15.80 -8.10 -7.55
N PRO A 211 -15.12 -8.92 -6.73
CA PRO A 211 -13.67 -9.05 -6.77
C PRO A 211 -13.15 -9.57 -8.12
N GLN A 212 -13.88 -10.46 -8.78
CA GLN A 212 -13.49 -10.96 -10.11
C GLN A 212 -13.59 -9.88 -11.19
N THR A 213 -14.57 -8.96 -11.11
CA THR A 213 -14.66 -7.82 -12.02
C THR A 213 -13.44 -6.92 -11.87
N VAL A 214 -13.04 -6.62 -10.64
CA VAL A 214 -11.82 -5.85 -10.36
C VAL A 214 -10.58 -6.55 -10.94
N LEU A 215 -10.48 -7.87 -10.82
CA LEU A 215 -9.37 -8.62 -11.45
C LEU A 215 -9.43 -8.55 -12.98
N ASN A 216 -10.61 -8.54 -13.58
CA ASN A 216 -10.75 -8.42 -15.04
C ASN A 216 -10.26 -7.06 -15.54
N ASP A 217 -10.57 -5.97 -14.83
CA ASP A 217 -10.08 -4.61 -15.16
C ASP A 217 -8.55 -4.53 -15.07
N ILE A 218 -7.96 -5.15 -14.04
CA ILE A 218 -6.50 -5.26 -13.90
C ILE A 218 -5.91 -6.13 -15.03
N ALA A 219 -6.54 -7.25 -15.33
CA ALA A 219 -6.12 -8.20 -16.36
C ALA A 219 -6.11 -7.55 -17.75
N GLU A 220 -7.15 -6.80 -18.10
CA GLU A 220 -7.24 -6.03 -19.35
C GLU A 220 -6.06 -5.05 -19.47
N ARG A 221 -5.78 -4.29 -18.40
CA ARG A 221 -4.67 -3.32 -18.37
C ARG A 221 -3.30 -3.98 -18.59
N LEU A 222 -3.13 -5.22 -18.12
CA LEU A 222 -1.86 -5.95 -18.14
C LEU A 222 -1.74 -6.89 -19.35
N GLY A 223 -2.80 -7.11 -20.13
CA GLY A 223 -2.84 -8.12 -21.17
C GLY A 223 -2.72 -9.55 -20.61
N LEU A 224 -3.28 -9.80 -19.42
CA LEU A 224 -3.23 -11.08 -18.70
C LEU A 224 -4.63 -11.69 -18.56
N THR A 225 -4.68 -12.95 -18.16
CA THR A 225 -5.90 -13.59 -17.62
C THR A 225 -5.70 -13.82 -16.13
N LEU A 226 -6.58 -13.25 -15.31
CA LEU A 226 -6.52 -13.35 -13.85
C LEU A 226 -7.81 -13.97 -13.32
N GLN A 227 -7.70 -15.12 -12.68
CA GLN A 227 -8.81 -15.82 -12.06
C GLN A 227 -8.56 -15.96 -10.57
N ALA A 228 -9.49 -15.45 -9.75
CA ALA A 228 -9.40 -15.59 -8.30
C ALA A 228 -9.48 -17.05 -7.86
N ASN A 229 -8.69 -17.40 -6.86
CA ASN A 229 -8.87 -18.64 -6.10
C ASN A 229 -9.30 -18.30 -4.67
N PRO A 230 -10.62 -18.32 -4.35
CA PRO A 230 -11.13 -17.90 -3.05
C PRO A 230 -10.55 -18.70 -1.87
N SER A 231 -10.16 -19.97 -2.09
CA SER A 231 -9.59 -20.80 -1.02
C SER A 231 -8.22 -20.33 -0.51
N ARG A 232 -7.56 -19.44 -1.27
CA ARG A 232 -6.25 -18.85 -0.91
C ARG A 232 -6.37 -17.50 -0.23
N ILE A 233 -7.59 -17.00 0.00
CA ILE A 233 -7.86 -15.71 0.65
C ILE A 233 -8.27 -16.00 2.10
N THR A 234 -7.44 -15.57 3.03
CA THR A 234 -7.63 -15.85 4.47
C THR A 234 -8.03 -14.62 5.27
N ILE A 235 -7.87 -13.43 4.69
CA ILE A 235 -8.15 -12.18 5.39
C ILE A 235 -9.66 -11.98 5.55
N ALA A 236 -10.09 -11.68 6.78
CA ALA A 236 -11.47 -11.36 7.10
C ALA A 236 -11.70 -9.85 7.24
N ARG A 237 -12.93 -9.40 6.98
CA ARG A 237 -13.34 -8.03 7.21
C ARG A 237 -13.30 -7.71 8.71
N GLN A 238 -12.60 -6.64 9.08
CA GLN A 238 -12.46 -6.17 10.47
C GLN A 238 -13.46 -5.05 10.81
N SER A 239 -14.72 -5.13 10.37
CA SER A 239 -15.75 -4.17 10.79
C SER A 239 -16.50 -4.74 12.00
N GLY A 240 -16.20 -4.22 13.17
CA GLY A 240 -16.83 -4.65 14.43
C GLY A 240 -17.86 -3.66 14.96
N ALA A 241 -18.55 -4.07 16.06
CA ALA A 241 -19.52 -3.25 16.77
C ALA A 241 -18.96 -1.90 17.22
N ILE A 242 -17.67 -1.85 17.59
CA ILE A 242 -17.00 -0.62 18.02
C ILE A 242 -16.95 0.43 16.88
N THR A 243 -16.68 0.01 15.65
CA THR A 243 -16.66 0.95 14.50
C THR A 243 -18.04 1.52 14.22
N ALA A 244 -19.09 0.71 14.35
CA ALA A 244 -20.47 1.16 14.19
C ALA A 244 -20.87 2.13 15.32
N ALA A 245 -20.53 1.82 16.57
CA ALA A 245 -20.82 2.67 17.73
C ALA A 245 -20.09 4.04 17.62
N TRP A 246 -18.83 4.04 17.22
CA TRP A 246 -18.07 5.28 17.04
C TRP A 246 -18.60 6.12 15.88
N ARG A 247 -19.05 5.50 14.81
CA ARG A 247 -19.72 6.19 13.70
C ARG A 247 -20.99 6.89 14.16
N ALA A 248 -21.88 6.16 14.84
CA ALA A 248 -23.13 6.74 15.34
C ALA A 248 -22.86 7.93 16.29
N ARG A 249 -21.86 7.79 17.17
CA ARG A 249 -21.44 8.89 18.05
C ARG A 249 -20.88 10.08 17.27
N TYR A 250 -20.07 9.83 16.24
CA TYR A 250 -19.49 10.88 15.40
C TYR A 250 -20.55 11.68 14.65
N GLU A 251 -21.56 10.99 14.10
CA GLU A 251 -22.67 11.58 13.33
C GLU A 251 -23.69 12.32 14.21
N SER A 252 -23.73 12.06 15.53
CA SER A 252 -24.63 12.72 16.48
C SER A 252 -24.05 13.99 17.10
N GLN A 253 -22.81 14.34 16.85
CA GLN A 253 -22.08 15.52 17.35
C GLN A 253 -21.86 16.57 16.26
#